data_d3a4221c7a18f9e049039182645c52ed
#
_entry.id   d3a4221c7a18f9e049039182645c52ed
#
_cell.length_a   1.000
_cell.length_b   1.000
_cell.length_c   1.000
_cell.angle_alpha   90.00
_cell.angle_beta   90.00
_cell.angle_gamma   90.00
#
_symmetry.space_group_name_H-M   'P 1'
#
loop_
_entity.id
_entity.type
_entity.pdbx_description
1 polymer ?
#
loop_
_entity_poly.entity_id
_entity_poly.type
_entity_poly.pdbx_seq_one_letter_code
_entity_poly.pdbx_strand_id
1 'polypeptide(L)'
;MKAMKKTIRKRHSLAVSTEYTQANFTWVLSLVLTGIFLWNSISFKTGDIHPFAFSLFGVWAATTCFQVYITRKMKKDLLQTGVIPPATRRLGYVQLVSLAAGNIFAGAFAFNLINAKKSVEYTFAAYTLLTQFTVLAISAVNLFKPYVSDTFLPSMGTLLLIGVFYLAVLILVVRHVQEYEAPRWMTWVALLLLASAVTGNLFALLLGWTLLMKTRSSDRSRMLKWNVMWEKITRNSTAMLGMFFILLMLAISITSRFTFDYALAVENNYSAILQPPSAAYPFGTDNFGRDVFSRIVFGARISLLVGFAATILPGVIGGFLGAIAGYYSNHVDNWIMRLLDILYSIPGILLAIAIIAAFGANTVNLIIALSVGAIPTYARTMRANVLMVSNYDFVDSAKALGESNFAILFKQVVPNSLAPMIVKSTLTIGGAVIATSSLSYLGLGVEPHIPEWGNILKVGSAYLETNSYLAIFPGLAIILLVLSFNFLGDGLRDALDPKLD
;
A
#
# COMPACT_ATOMS: atom_id res chain seq x y z
N MET A 1 26.27 -1.28 39.85
CA MET A 1 25.46 -2.38 39.32
C MET A 1 23.95 -2.10 39.29
N LYS A 2 23.29 -1.66 40.39
CA LYS A 2 21.84 -1.31 40.40
C LYS A 2 21.47 -0.17 39.43
N ALA A 3 22.25 0.91 39.32
CA ALA A 3 21.99 2.02 38.40
C ALA A 3 22.12 1.59 36.93
N MET A 4 23.10 0.76 36.60
CA MET A 4 23.31 0.23 35.25
C MET A 4 22.20 -0.73 34.84
N LYS A 5 21.72 -1.61 35.73
CA LYS A 5 20.53 -2.47 35.50
C LYS A 5 19.25 -1.63 35.32
N LYS A 6 19.09 -0.54 36.07
CA LYS A 6 17.94 0.39 35.93
C LYS A 6 17.97 1.13 34.59
N THR A 7 19.15 1.53 34.11
CA THR A 7 19.32 2.19 32.80
C THR A 7 19.09 1.22 31.64
N ILE A 8 19.56 -0.02 31.75
CA ILE A 8 19.32 -1.08 30.74
C ILE A 8 17.82 -1.40 30.67
N ARG A 9 17.13 -1.57 31.80
CA ARG A 9 15.69 -1.82 31.87
C ARG A 9 14.88 -0.65 31.29
N LYS A 10 15.31 0.60 31.51
CA LYS A 10 14.70 1.80 30.93
C LYS A 10 14.88 1.90 29.40
N ARG A 11 16.06 1.58 28.87
CA ARG A 11 16.31 1.52 27.43
C ARG A 11 15.50 0.38 26.76
N HIS A 12 15.40 -0.74 27.43
CA HIS A 12 14.60 -1.87 26.95
C HIS A 12 13.10 -1.51 26.86
N SER A 13 12.53 -0.81 27.85
CA SER A 13 11.14 -0.39 27.82
C SER A 13 10.81 0.57 26.67
N LEU A 14 11.75 1.44 26.26
CA LEU A 14 11.60 2.31 25.10
C LEU A 14 11.68 1.56 23.78
N ALA A 15 12.60 0.60 23.66
CA ALA A 15 12.78 -0.21 22.45
C ALA A 15 11.60 -1.17 22.20
N VAL A 16 10.97 -1.67 23.27
CA VAL A 16 9.83 -2.58 23.22
C VAL A 16 8.50 -1.84 22.94
N SER A 17 8.42 -0.51 23.19
CA SER A 17 7.20 0.24 22.96
C SER A 17 7.01 0.57 21.47
N THR A 18 6.15 -0.19 20.79
CA THR A 18 5.76 0.06 19.40
C THR A 18 5.16 1.46 19.20
N GLU A 19 4.42 1.99 20.17
CA GLU A 19 3.83 3.33 20.15
C GLU A 19 4.91 4.41 20.15
N TYR A 20 5.98 4.24 20.94
CA TYR A 20 7.09 5.19 20.98
C TYR A 20 7.94 5.14 19.68
N THR A 21 8.17 3.95 19.14
CA THR A 21 8.86 3.78 17.84
C THR A 21 8.09 4.47 16.72
N GLN A 22 6.78 4.28 16.69
CA GLN A 22 5.90 4.94 15.71
C GLN A 22 5.88 6.47 15.90
N ALA A 23 5.87 6.97 17.15
CA ALA A 23 5.95 8.39 17.43
C ALA A 23 7.25 9.00 16.89
N ASN A 24 8.38 8.31 17.08
CA ASN A 24 9.68 8.74 16.55
C ASN A 24 9.69 8.75 15.02
N PHE A 25 9.21 7.71 14.38
CA PHE A 25 9.10 7.66 12.92
C PHE A 25 8.24 8.82 12.39
N THR A 26 7.09 9.05 13.01
CA THR A 26 6.15 10.09 12.58
C THR A 26 6.75 11.49 12.66
N TRP A 27 7.42 11.88 13.75
CA TRP A 27 7.97 13.22 13.85
C TRP A 27 9.16 13.43 12.91
N VAL A 28 10.01 12.41 12.68
CA VAL A 28 11.13 12.49 11.74
C VAL A 28 10.61 12.69 10.32
N LEU A 29 9.63 11.88 9.90
CA LEU A 29 9.04 11.99 8.56
C LEU A 29 8.31 13.33 8.38
N SER A 30 7.53 13.77 9.38
CA SER A 30 6.87 15.08 9.35
C SER A 30 7.88 16.22 9.27
N LEU A 31 9.04 16.12 9.93
CA LEU A 31 10.10 17.12 9.87
C LEU A 31 10.72 17.20 8.47
N VAL A 32 11.01 16.06 7.85
CA VAL A 32 11.54 16.01 6.47
C VAL A 32 10.57 16.68 5.50
N LEU A 33 9.27 16.35 5.58
CA LEU A 33 8.25 16.94 4.72
C LEU A 33 8.08 18.45 5.00
N THR A 34 8.14 18.88 6.26
CA THR A 34 8.13 20.29 6.63
C THR A 34 9.33 21.03 6.01
N GLY A 35 10.51 20.41 6.00
CA GLY A 35 11.71 20.95 5.34
C GLY A 35 11.54 21.09 3.82
N ILE A 36 10.88 20.13 3.18
CA ILE A 36 10.55 20.19 1.75
C ILE A 36 9.59 21.36 1.45
N PHE A 37 8.56 21.57 2.29
CA PHE A 37 7.66 22.72 2.12
C PHE A 37 8.38 24.04 2.33
N LEU A 38 9.31 24.14 3.29
CA LEU A 38 10.15 25.34 3.48
C LEU A 38 11.01 25.61 2.25
N TRP A 39 11.68 24.57 1.73
CA TRP A 39 12.52 24.67 0.53
C TRP A 39 11.73 25.17 -0.68
N ASN A 40 10.53 24.64 -0.89
CA ASN A 40 9.65 25.04 -1.99
C ASN A 40 8.95 26.40 -1.75
N SER A 41 8.98 26.93 -0.53
CA SER A 41 8.38 28.24 -0.23
C SER A 41 9.27 29.42 -0.58
N ILE A 42 10.56 29.21 -0.85
CA ILE A 42 11.54 30.25 -1.13
C ILE A 42 12.11 30.03 -2.52
N SER A 43 12.00 31.02 -3.39
CA SER A 43 12.69 31.05 -4.68
C SER A 43 14.12 31.54 -4.46
N PHE A 44 15.10 30.63 -4.47
CA PHE A 44 16.52 31.00 -4.25
C PHE A 44 17.13 31.89 -5.38
N LYS A 45 16.47 31.98 -6.55
CA LYS A 45 16.91 32.81 -7.64
C LYS A 45 16.45 34.27 -7.52
N THR A 46 15.23 34.49 -7.06
CA THR A 46 14.62 35.83 -6.98
C THR A 46 14.50 36.35 -5.55
N GLY A 47 14.63 35.48 -4.53
CA GLY A 47 14.39 35.81 -3.14
C GLY A 47 12.88 35.88 -2.76
N ASP A 48 11.98 35.58 -3.70
CA ASP A 48 10.57 35.70 -3.49
C ASP A 48 10.02 34.54 -2.64
N ILE A 49 9.02 34.83 -1.82
CA ILE A 49 8.31 33.84 -1.01
C ILE A 49 7.00 33.47 -1.72
N HIS A 50 6.79 32.19 -1.94
CA HIS A 50 5.52 31.66 -2.44
C HIS A 50 4.50 31.53 -1.29
N PRO A 51 3.46 32.40 -1.19
CA PRO A 51 2.60 32.50 -0.01
C PRO A 51 1.90 31.19 0.33
N PHE A 52 1.44 30.45 -0.67
CA PHE A 52 0.75 29.16 -0.49
C PHE A 52 1.67 28.09 0.12
N ALA A 53 2.88 27.92 -0.43
CA ALA A 53 3.83 26.94 0.08
C ALA A 53 4.34 27.32 1.48
N PHE A 54 4.49 28.65 1.75
CA PHE A 54 4.89 29.15 3.06
C PHE A 54 3.79 28.96 4.11
N SER A 55 2.52 29.11 3.75
CA SER A 55 1.41 28.82 4.66
C SER A 55 1.33 27.33 5.01
N LEU A 56 1.52 26.44 4.03
CA LEU A 56 1.63 25.00 4.26
C LEU A 56 2.80 24.65 5.17
N PHE A 57 3.98 25.25 4.93
CA PHE A 57 5.13 25.09 5.82
C PHE A 57 4.76 25.46 7.27
N GLY A 58 4.12 26.62 7.50
CA GLY A 58 3.73 27.07 8.85
C GLY A 58 2.82 26.07 9.56
N VAL A 59 1.79 25.57 8.88
CA VAL A 59 0.85 24.59 9.43
C VAL A 59 1.54 23.24 9.70
N TRP A 60 2.37 22.76 8.77
CA TRP A 60 3.13 21.51 8.97
C TRP A 60 4.17 21.64 10.08
N ALA A 61 4.86 22.77 10.20
CA ALA A 61 5.79 23.05 11.30
C ALA A 61 5.08 23.00 12.66
N ALA A 62 3.90 23.61 12.80
CA ALA A 62 3.11 23.57 14.01
C ALA A 62 2.71 22.13 14.40
N THR A 63 2.19 21.34 13.44
CA THR A 63 1.82 19.92 13.69
C THR A 63 3.03 19.06 14.03
N THR A 64 4.17 19.30 13.40
CA THR A 64 5.43 18.61 13.68
C THR A 64 5.98 18.97 15.05
N CYS A 65 5.98 20.24 15.44
CA CYS A 65 6.38 20.67 16.79
C CYS A 65 5.51 20.00 17.86
N PHE A 66 4.21 19.95 17.64
CA PHE A 66 3.29 19.28 18.56
C PHE A 66 3.55 17.76 18.61
N GLN A 67 3.86 17.12 17.48
CA GLN A 67 4.25 15.71 17.44
C GLN A 67 5.55 15.46 18.25
N VAL A 68 6.55 16.32 18.11
CA VAL A 68 7.80 16.24 18.91
C VAL A 68 7.49 16.39 20.40
N TYR A 69 6.60 17.31 20.78
CA TYR A 69 6.16 17.47 22.17
C TYR A 69 5.52 16.18 22.71
N ILE A 70 4.58 15.58 21.97
CA ILE A 70 3.95 14.31 22.35
C ILE A 70 5.01 13.22 22.52
N THR A 71 5.92 13.08 21.56
CA THR A 71 6.98 12.06 21.58
C THR A 71 7.89 12.22 22.81
N ARG A 72 8.29 13.46 23.15
CA ARG A 72 9.10 13.76 24.35
C ARG A 72 8.34 13.43 25.63
N LYS A 73 7.08 13.75 25.69
CA LYS A 73 6.21 13.45 26.83
C LYS A 73 6.03 11.94 27.01
N MET A 74 5.74 11.21 25.93
CA MET A 74 5.67 9.75 25.95
C MET A 74 6.99 9.11 26.45
N LYS A 75 8.13 9.61 25.96
CA LYS A 75 9.46 9.16 26.44
C LYS A 75 9.60 9.35 27.95
N LYS A 76 9.21 10.53 28.45
CA LYS A 76 9.26 10.83 29.90
C LYS A 76 8.36 9.87 30.68
N ASP A 77 7.13 9.68 30.25
CA ASP A 77 6.15 8.82 30.91
C ASP A 77 6.63 7.36 30.94
N LEU A 78 7.08 6.83 29.80
CA LEU A 78 7.61 5.46 29.71
C LEU A 78 8.86 5.24 30.58
N LEU A 79 9.73 6.26 30.70
CA LEU A 79 10.90 6.19 31.57
C LEU A 79 10.56 6.28 33.06
N GLN A 80 9.46 6.95 33.44
CA GLN A 80 9.04 7.14 34.82
C GLN A 80 8.12 6.00 35.30
N THR A 81 7.08 5.69 34.54
CA THR A 81 6.00 4.78 34.96
C THR A 81 5.98 3.46 34.20
N GLY A 82 6.70 3.36 33.07
CA GLY A 82 6.67 2.20 32.17
C GLY A 82 5.43 2.09 31.29
N VAL A 83 4.46 3.02 31.44
CA VAL A 83 3.20 3.03 30.69
C VAL A 83 2.88 4.46 30.24
N ILE A 84 2.06 4.58 29.17
CA ILE A 84 1.58 5.88 28.69
C ILE A 84 0.26 6.21 29.41
N PRO A 85 0.23 7.28 30.23
CA PRO A 85 -0.96 7.60 31.02
C PRO A 85 -2.09 8.13 30.16
N PRO A 86 -3.36 8.03 30.62
CA PRO A 86 -4.53 8.52 29.87
C PRO A 86 -4.44 10.02 29.49
N ALA A 87 -3.80 10.84 30.30
CA ALA A 87 -3.60 12.27 30.03
C ALA A 87 -2.74 12.48 28.75
N THR A 88 -1.71 11.67 28.55
CA THR A 88 -0.87 11.72 27.34
C THR A 88 -1.60 11.13 26.15
N ARG A 89 -2.43 10.09 26.32
CA ARG A 89 -3.26 9.53 25.25
C ARG A 89 -4.30 10.52 24.73
N ARG A 90 -4.88 11.39 25.61
CA ARG A 90 -5.82 12.46 25.21
C ARG A 90 -5.21 13.47 24.24
N LEU A 91 -3.89 13.66 24.24
CA LEU A 91 -3.23 14.54 23.26
C LEU A 91 -3.40 14.03 21.81
N GLY A 92 -3.67 12.75 21.63
CA GLY A 92 -4.01 12.18 20.32
C GLY A 92 -5.25 12.85 19.70
N TYR A 93 -6.27 13.21 20.48
CA TYR A 93 -7.43 13.91 19.94
C TYR A 93 -7.07 15.29 19.36
N VAL A 94 -6.17 16.02 20.01
CA VAL A 94 -5.66 17.30 19.48
C VAL A 94 -4.82 17.06 18.23
N GLN A 95 -4.01 15.99 18.22
CA GLN A 95 -3.17 15.65 17.08
C GLN A 95 -3.99 15.24 15.82
N LEU A 96 -5.25 14.79 15.96
CA LEU A 96 -6.13 14.53 14.81
C LEU A 96 -6.36 15.77 13.95
N VAL A 97 -6.23 16.99 14.51
CA VAL A 97 -6.30 18.23 13.74
C VAL A 97 -5.24 18.29 12.64
N SER A 98 -4.12 17.58 12.80
CA SER A 98 -3.09 17.47 11.77
C SER A 98 -3.60 16.86 10.45
N LEU A 99 -4.70 16.10 10.48
CA LEU A 99 -5.34 15.59 9.26
C LEU A 99 -5.88 16.73 8.39
N ALA A 100 -6.45 17.79 9.00
CA ALA A 100 -6.90 18.96 8.25
C ALA A 100 -5.72 19.69 7.55
N ALA A 101 -4.51 19.54 8.09
CA ALA A 101 -3.28 20.03 7.47
C ALA A 101 -2.70 19.06 6.41
N GLY A 102 -3.35 17.93 6.14
CA GLY A 102 -2.84 16.89 5.25
C GLY A 102 -1.71 16.04 5.85
N ASN A 103 -1.39 16.19 7.15
CA ASN A 103 -0.36 15.37 7.81
C ASN A 103 -0.95 14.02 8.22
N ILE A 104 -1.03 13.11 7.25
CA ILE A 104 -1.60 11.77 7.38
C ILE A 104 -0.83 10.92 8.41
N PHE A 105 0.49 11.09 8.47
CA PHE A 105 1.36 10.34 9.40
C PHE A 105 1.05 10.68 10.85
N ALA A 106 0.92 11.97 11.16
CA ALA A 106 0.53 12.43 12.48
C ALA A 106 -0.91 12.01 12.84
N GLY A 107 -1.82 11.99 11.86
CA GLY A 107 -3.18 11.47 12.02
C GLY A 107 -3.23 9.98 12.30
N ALA A 108 -2.49 9.15 11.56
CA ALA A 108 -2.37 7.72 11.79
C ALA A 108 -1.79 7.42 13.18
N PHE A 109 -0.75 8.14 13.58
CA PHE A 109 -0.18 8.06 14.93
C PHE A 109 -1.20 8.45 16.01
N ALA A 110 -1.99 9.50 15.78
CA ALA A 110 -3.01 9.98 16.72
C ALA A 110 -4.05 8.90 17.03
N PHE A 111 -4.57 8.19 16.01
CA PHE A 111 -5.46 7.05 16.21
C PHE A 111 -4.81 5.96 17.06
N ASN A 112 -3.54 5.64 16.80
CA ASN A 112 -2.81 4.65 17.57
C ASN A 112 -2.53 5.07 19.02
N LEU A 113 -2.39 6.38 19.29
CA LEU A 113 -2.15 6.90 20.65
C LEU A 113 -3.42 6.90 21.49
N ILE A 114 -4.57 7.26 20.90
CA ILE A 114 -5.85 7.42 21.61
C ILE A 114 -6.29 6.14 22.29
N ASN A 115 -6.20 5.00 21.59
CA ASN A 115 -6.66 3.72 22.11
C ASN A 115 -5.50 2.89 22.71
N ALA A 116 -5.67 2.49 23.98
CA ALA A 116 -4.70 1.63 24.66
C ALA A 116 -4.79 0.16 24.21
N LYS A 117 -6.02 -0.32 23.94
CA LYS A 117 -6.29 -1.69 23.48
C LYS A 117 -6.42 -1.66 21.96
N LYS A 118 -5.41 -2.14 21.26
CA LYS A 118 -5.37 -2.19 19.80
C LYS A 118 -5.87 -3.56 19.34
N SER A 119 -7.17 -3.66 19.07
CA SER A 119 -7.70 -4.80 18.31
C SER A 119 -7.44 -4.60 16.81
N VAL A 120 -7.43 -5.70 16.07
CA VAL A 120 -7.30 -5.70 14.60
C VAL A 120 -8.42 -4.86 13.98
N GLU A 121 -9.65 -5.01 14.50
CA GLU A 121 -10.84 -4.28 14.02
C GLU A 121 -10.73 -2.78 14.27
N TYR A 122 -10.22 -2.37 15.42
CA TYR A 122 -9.97 -0.95 15.69
C TYR A 122 -8.98 -0.36 14.69
N THR A 123 -7.89 -1.08 14.45
CA THR A 123 -6.87 -0.64 13.52
C THR A 123 -7.43 -0.53 12.11
N PHE A 124 -8.18 -1.53 11.64
CA PHE A 124 -8.82 -1.45 10.33
C PHE A 124 -9.87 -0.34 10.25
N ALA A 125 -10.69 -0.12 11.28
CA ALA A 125 -11.66 0.98 11.30
C ALA A 125 -10.98 2.36 11.25
N ALA A 126 -9.88 2.54 11.98
CA ALA A 126 -9.10 3.77 11.95
C ALA A 126 -8.48 4.04 10.57
N TYR A 127 -7.90 3.00 9.94
CA TYR A 127 -7.32 3.10 8.60
C TYR A 127 -8.40 3.23 7.50
N THR A 128 -9.58 2.63 7.66
CA THR A 128 -10.73 2.86 6.79
C THR A 128 -11.12 4.34 6.76
N LEU A 129 -11.25 4.95 7.95
CA LEU A 129 -11.56 6.37 8.08
C LEU A 129 -10.44 7.26 7.55
N LEU A 130 -9.17 6.92 7.83
CA LEU A 130 -8.00 7.65 7.36
C LEU A 130 -7.91 7.63 5.83
N THR A 131 -8.13 6.47 5.20
CA THR A 131 -8.16 6.32 3.73
C THR A 131 -9.27 7.17 3.13
N GLN A 132 -10.46 7.11 3.70
CA GLN A 132 -11.61 7.91 3.23
C GLN A 132 -11.35 9.40 3.31
N PHE A 133 -10.81 9.86 4.44
CA PHE A 133 -10.44 11.27 4.62
C PHE A 133 -9.38 11.71 3.60
N THR A 134 -8.38 10.87 3.35
CA THR A 134 -7.30 11.17 2.39
C THR A 134 -7.83 11.22 0.97
N VAL A 135 -8.71 10.29 0.58
CA VAL A 135 -9.38 10.31 -0.75
C VAL A 135 -10.22 11.59 -0.91
N LEU A 136 -10.98 11.97 0.12
CA LEU A 136 -11.75 13.23 0.12
C LEU A 136 -10.82 14.45 -0.03
N ALA A 137 -9.73 14.51 0.72
CA ALA A 137 -8.80 15.62 0.68
C ALA A 137 -8.11 15.74 -0.70
N ILE A 138 -7.67 14.62 -1.27
CA ILE A 138 -7.05 14.58 -2.61
C ILE A 138 -8.07 14.97 -3.69
N SER A 139 -9.31 14.48 -3.60
CA SER A 139 -10.38 14.84 -4.53
C SER A 139 -10.80 16.31 -4.41
N ALA A 140 -10.79 16.88 -3.19
CA ALA A 140 -11.14 18.27 -2.93
C ALA A 140 -10.18 19.27 -3.59
N VAL A 141 -8.94 18.87 -3.91
CA VAL A 141 -7.98 19.69 -4.67
C VAL A 141 -8.57 20.13 -6.02
N ASN A 142 -9.47 19.34 -6.60
CA ASN A 142 -10.13 19.69 -7.88
C ASN A 142 -11.03 20.93 -7.78
N LEU A 143 -11.42 21.39 -6.58
CA LEU A 143 -12.15 22.65 -6.40
C LEU A 143 -11.36 23.90 -6.84
N PHE A 144 -10.03 23.80 -6.89
CA PHE A 144 -9.16 24.89 -7.32
C PHE A 144 -8.84 24.88 -8.82
N LYS A 145 -9.31 23.84 -9.56
CA LYS A 145 -9.08 23.71 -11.01
C LYS A 145 -10.04 24.58 -11.82
N PRO A 146 -9.68 24.92 -13.06
CA PRO A 146 -10.51 25.75 -13.94
C PRO A 146 -11.90 25.19 -14.19
N TYR A 147 -12.04 23.86 -14.20
CA TYR A 147 -13.30 23.14 -14.32
C TYR A 147 -13.22 21.78 -13.61
N VAL A 148 -14.37 21.24 -13.25
CA VAL A 148 -14.55 19.94 -12.63
C VAL A 148 -15.56 19.12 -13.46
N SER A 149 -15.49 17.81 -13.35
CA SER A 149 -16.45 16.93 -14.03
C SER A 149 -17.86 17.13 -13.45
N ASP A 150 -18.90 16.89 -14.26
CA ASP A 150 -20.31 16.98 -13.84
C ASP A 150 -20.63 16.04 -12.66
N THR A 151 -19.90 14.93 -12.56
CA THR A 151 -20.05 13.94 -11.49
C THR A 151 -19.35 14.32 -10.20
N PHE A 152 -18.56 15.42 -10.17
CA PHE A 152 -17.72 15.77 -9.02
C PHE A 152 -18.54 16.03 -7.75
N LEU A 153 -19.52 16.94 -7.80
CA LEU A 153 -20.31 17.31 -6.62
C LEU A 153 -21.13 16.14 -6.03
N PRO A 154 -21.88 15.37 -6.85
CA PRO A 154 -22.57 14.16 -6.35
C PRO A 154 -21.61 13.15 -5.74
N SER A 155 -20.44 12.96 -6.35
CA SER A 155 -19.45 12.00 -5.86
C SER A 155 -18.82 12.45 -4.55
N MET A 156 -18.48 13.74 -4.41
CA MET A 156 -17.98 14.29 -3.15
C MET A 156 -19.01 14.18 -2.03
N GLY A 157 -20.29 14.44 -2.31
CA GLY A 157 -21.40 14.24 -1.38
C GLY A 157 -21.52 12.78 -0.91
N THR A 158 -21.44 11.85 -1.85
CA THR A 158 -21.47 10.40 -1.56
C THR A 158 -20.28 9.97 -0.72
N LEU A 159 -19.05 10.41 -1.06
CA LEU A 159 -17.84 10.11 -0.30
C LEU A 159 -17.89 10.70 1.11
N LEU A 160 -18.48 11.87 1.30
CA LEU A 160 -18.71 12.48 2.63
C LEU A 160 -19.68 11.64 3.46
N LEU A 161 -20.80 11.21 2.90
CA LEU A 161 -21.76 10.34 3.60
C LEU A 161 -21.12 9.03 4.03
N ILE A 162 -20.32 8.40 3.15
CA ILE A 162 -19.56 7.19 3.47
C ILE A 162 -18.52 7.49 4.58
N GLY A 163 -17.88 8.65 4.56
CA GLY A 163 -16.96 9.08 5.61
C GLY A 163 -17.63 9.20 6.99
N VAL A 164 -18.83 9.77 7.04
CA VAL A 164 -19.65 9.83 8.26
C VAL A 164 -20.04 8.43 8.74
N PHE A 165 -20.42 7.54 7.81
CA PHE A 165 -20.69 6.14 8.12
C PHE A 165 -19.45 5.45 8.72
N TYR A 166 -18.25 5.63 8.15
CA TYR A 166 -17.01 5.05 8.71
C TYR A 166 -16.65 5.60 10.08
N LEU A 167 -16.93 6.89 10.35
CA LEU A 167 -16.77 7.47 11.67
C LEU A 167 -17.72 6.82 12.68
N ALA A 168 -18.99 6.62 12.31
CA ALA A 168 -19.95 5.90 13.14
C ALA A 168 -19.48 4.45 13.40
N VAL A 169 -18.99 3.75 12.38
CA VAL A 169 -18.46 2.38 12.51
C VAL A 169 -17.26 2.35 13.47
N LEU A 170 -16.33 3.30 13.39
CA LEU A 170 -15.21 3.38 14.33
C LEU A 170 -15.70 3.49 15.78
N ILE A 171 -16.70 4.34 16.04
CA ILE A 171 -17.29 4.51 17.38
C ILE A 171 -17.96 3.20 17.84
N LEU A 172 -18.69 2.53 16.95
CA LEU A 172 -19.36 1.26 17.25
C LEU A 172 -18.35 0.16 17.55
N VAL A 173 -17.26 0.07 16.78
CA VAL A 173 -16.19 -0.91 17.02
C VAL A 173 -15.54 -0.68 18.39
N VAL A 174 -15.21 0.58 18.72
CA VAL A 174 -14.62 0.91 20.03
C VAL A 174 -15.52 0.54 21.20
N ARG A 175 -16.84 0.69 21.05
CA ARG A 175 -17.80 0.48 22.13
C ARG A 175 -18.24 -0.98 22.29
N HIS A 176 -18.37 -1.74 21.21
CA HIS A 176 -19.08 -3.00 21.21
C HIS A 176 -18.24 -4.21 20.79
N VAL A 177 -17.09 -4.03 20.14
CA VAL A 177 -16.24 -5.16 19.72
C VAL A 177 -15.24 -5.48 20.82
N GLN A 178 -15.32 -6.70 21.33
CA GLN A 178 -14.35 -7.29 22.25
C GLN A 178 -13.34 -8.15 21.47
N GLU A 179 -12.30 -8.62 22.15
CA GLU A 179 -11.20 -9.36 21.53
C GLU A 179 -11.67 -10.59 20.73
N TYR A 180 -12.67 -11.31 21.24
CA TYR A 180 -13.16 -12.54 20.62
C TYR A 180 -14.64 -12.51 20.24
N GLU A 181 -15.38 -11.47 20.59
CA GLU A 181 -16.83 -11.42 20.41
C GLU A 181 -17.30 -10.09 19.82
N ALA A 182 -18.30 -10.17 18.97
CA ALA A 182 -19.02 -9.02 18.47
C ALA A 182 -20.55 -9.32 18.52
N PRO A 183 -21.39 -8.34 18.84
CA PRO A 183 -22.85 -8.52 18.87
C PRO A 183 -23.37 -8.94 17.49
N ARG A 184 -24.36 -9.83 17.45
CA ARG A 184 -24.94 -10.35 16.19
C ARG A 184 -25.45 -9.26 15.24
N TRP A 185 -25.97 -8.15 15.76
CA TRP A 185 -26.47 -7.05 14.94
C TRP A 185 -25.34 -6.37 14.12
N MET A 186 -24.08 -6.48 14.55
CA MET A 186 -22.94 -5.97 13.77
C MET A 186 -22.73 -6.70 12.43
N THR A 187 -23.41 -7.82 12.21
CA THR A 187 -23.45 -8.47 10.88
C THR A 187 -23.97 -7.51 9.79
N TRP A 188 -24.97 -6.70 10.11
CA TRP A 188 -25.50 -5.70 9.17
C TRP A 188 -24.50 -4.59 8.86
N VAL A 189 -23.78 -4.13 9.89
CA VAL A 189 -22.68 -3.16 9.73
C VAL A 189 -21.59 -3.74 8.85
N ALA A 190 -21.23 -5.00 9.05
CA ALA A 190 -20.22 -5.70 8.24
C ALA A 190 -20.65 -5.82 6.77
N LEU A 191 -21.93 -6.12 6.49
CA LEU A 191 -22.44 -6.17 5.12
C LEU A 191 -22.41 -4.80 4.44
N LEU A 192 -22.77 -3.74 5.16
CA LEU A 192 -22.67 -2.36 4.65
C LEU A 192 -21.23 -1.95 4.38
N LEU A 193 -20.28 -2.37 5.24
CA LEU A 193 -18.84 -2.15 5.00
C LEU A 193 -18.36 -2.86 3.74
N LEU A 194 -18.77 -4.11 3.52
CA LEU A 194 -18.44 -4.86 2.29
C LEU A 194 -19.03 -4.18 1.05
N ALA A 195 -20.25 -3.68 1.12
CA ALA A 195 -20.88 -2.94 0.03
C ALA A 195 -20.13 -1.62 -0.24
N SER A 196 -19.73 -0.89 0.81
CA SER A 196 -18.99 0.38 0.65
C SER A 196 -17.58 0.20 0.09
N ALA A 197 -17.00 -1.01 0.16
CA ALA A 197 -15.69 -1.30 -0.43
C ALA A 197 -15.65 -1.16 -1.96
N VAL A 198 -16.80 -1.12 -2.64
CA VAL A 198 -16.91 -0.80 -4.08
C VAL A 198 -16.32 0.58 -4.41
N THR A 199 -16.28 1.52 -3.45
CA THR A 199 -15.56 2.80 -3.59
C THR A 199 -14.03 2.67 -3.61
N GLY A 200 -13.49 1.44 -3.52
CA GLY A 200 -12.05 1.17 -3.50
C GLY A 200 -11.42 1.16 -2.12
N ASN A 201 -12.15 1.47 -1.05
CA ASN A 201 -11.63 1.41 0.31
C ASN A 201 -11.57 -0.04 0.81
N LEU A 202 -10.48 -0.75 0.48
CA LEU A 202 -10.30 -2.16 0.84
C LEU A 202 -10.06 -2.38 2.35
N PHE A 203 -9.73 -1.35 3.14
CA PHE A 203 -9.77 -1.48 4.59
C PHE A 203 -11.19 -1.72 5.10
N ALA A 204 -12.21 -1.14 4.44
CA ALA A 204 -13.60 -1.44 4.76
C ALA A 204 -13.97 -2.90 4.46
N LEU A 205 -13.42 -3.48 3.39
CA LEU A 205 -13.57 -4.90 3.08
C LEU A 205 -12.93 -5.78 4.15
N LEU A 206 -11.69 -5.48 4.56
CA LEU A 206 -10.98 -6.22 5.62
C LEU A 206 -11.72 -6.14 6.96
N LEU A 207 -12.20 -4.96 7.32
CA LEU A 207 -12.99 -4.75 8.53
C LEU A 207 -14.32 -5.51 8.48
N GLY A 208 -15.04 -5.39 7.36
CA GLY A 208 -16.32 -6.09 7.16
C GLY A 208 -16.14 -7.60 7.25
N TRP A 209 -15.10 -8.14 6.62
CA TRP A 209 -14.80 -9.58 6.69
C TRP A 209 -14.45 -10.05 8.10
N THR A 210 -13.59 -9.34 8.83
CA THR A 210 -13.25 -9.66 10.23
C THR A 210 -14.47 -9.61 11.14
N LEU A 211 -15.34 -8.63 10.99
CA LEU A 211 -16.59 -8.55 11.75
C LEU A 211 -17.55 -9.71 11.42
N LEU A 212 -17.68 -10.08 10.13
CA LEU A 212 -18.50 -11.25 9.74
C LEU A 212 -17.96 -12.55 10.34
N MET A 213 -16.66 -12.74 10.34
CA MET A 213 -16.05 -13.92 10.97
C MET A 213 -16.35 -13.95 12.47
N LYS A 214 -16.28 -12.81 13.18
CA LYS A 214 -16.58 -12.74 14.61
C LYS A 214 -18.06 -12.94 14.95
N THR A 215 -18.96 -12.51 14.07
CA THR A 215 -20.41 -12.60 14.34
C THR A 215 -21.02 -13.93 13.90
N ARG A 216 -20.46 -14.62 12.89
CA ARG A 216 -21.04 -15.83 12.26
C ARG A 216 -20.24 -17.10 12.44
N SER A 217 -18.92 -17.03 12.72
CA SER A 217 -18.09 -18.23 12.72
C SER A 217 -18.32 -19.07 13.98
N SER A 218 -18.76 -20.31 13.77
CA SER A 218 -18.71 -21.38 14.77
C SER A 218 -17.31 -22.03 14.87
N ASP A 219 -16.44 -21.82 13.89
CA ASP A 219 -15.08 -22.35 13.82
C ASP A 219 -14.08 -21.38 14.46
N ARG A 220 -13.93 -21.55 15.78
CA ARG A 220 -13.03 -20.72 16.61
C ARG A 220 -11.55 -20.84 16.21
N SER A 221 -11.15 -21.99 15.65
CA SER A 221 -9.75 -22.22 15.28
C SER A 221 -9.33 -21.43 14.03
N ARG A 222 -10.20 -21.33 13.03
CA ARG A 222 -9.98 -20.55 11.82
C ARG A 222 -9.93 -19.04 12.12
N MET A 223 -10.82 -18.59 13.01
CA MET A 223 -10.84 -17.20 13.48
C MET A 223 -9.57 -16.83 14.22
N LEU A 224 -9.04 -17.71 15.08
CA LEU A 224 -7.79 -17.49 15.81
C LEU A 224 -6.60 -17.34 14.85
N LYS A 225 -6.44 -18.23 13.88
CA LYS A 225 -5.36 -18.15 12.88
C LYS A 225 -5.42 -16.83 12.08
N TRP A 226 -6.61 -16.41 11.67
CA TRP A 226 -6.82 -15.14 10.98
C TRP A 226 -6.43 -13.95 11.85
N ASN A 227 -6.89 -13.92 13.10
CA ASN A 227 -6.59 -12.83 14.02
C ASN A 227 -5.10 -12.74 14.35
N VAL A 228 -4.42 -13.86 14.61
CA VAL A 228 -2.96 -13.88 14.90
C VAL A 228 -2.17 -13.31 13.72
N MET A 229 -2.47 -13.73 12.50
CA MET A 229 -1.79 -13.20 11.31
C MET A 229 -1.96 -11.66 11.20
N TRP A 230 -3.21 -11.17 11.31
CA TRP A 230 -3.47 -9.74 11.21
C TRP A 230 -2.95 -8.95 12.40
N GLU A 231 -2.91 -9.53 13.58
CA GLU A 231 -2.31 -8.90 14.76
C GLU A 231 -0.81 -8.67 14.56
N LYS A 232 -0.08 -9.64 14.01
CA LYS A 232 1.36 -9.48 13.66
C LYS A 232 1.55 -8.34 12.64
N ILE A 233 0.73 -8.28 11.59
CA ILE A 233 0.79 -7.22 10.56
C ILE A 233 0.44 -5.85 11.15
N THR A 234 -0.65 -5.74 11.91
CA THR A 234 -1.11 -4.46 12.47
C THR A 234 -0.19 -3.89 13.55
N ARG A 235 0.60 -4.73 14.21
CA ARG A 235 1.66 -4.30 15.13
C ARG A 235 2.91 -3.79 14.42
N ASN A 236 3.14 -4.19 13.17
CA ASN A 236 4.26 -3.73 12.36
C ASN A 236 3.91 -2.40 11.67
N SER A 237 4.46 -1.28 12.17
CA SER A 237 4.14 0.06 11.68
C SER A 237 4.55 0.28 10.21
N THR A 238 5.66 -0.33 9.77
CA THR A 238 6.13 -0.20 8.38
C THR A 238 5.23 -0.99 7.43
N ALA A 239 4.83 -2.20 7.80
CA ALA A 239 3.87 -3.00 7.03
C ALA A 239 2.52 -2.30 6.89
N MET A 240 2.01 -1.71 7.99
CA MET A 240 0.76 -0.94 7.97
C MET A 240 0.86 0.33 7.12
N LEU A 241 2.01 1.01 7.14
CA LEU A 241 2.26 2.15 6.28
C LEU A 241 2.26 1.73 4.80
N GLY A 242 2.98 0.66 4.45
CA GLY A 242 2.99 0.12 3.08
C GLY A 242 1.59 -0.29 2.63
N MET A 243 0.86 -1.04 3.46
CA MET A 243 -0.52 -1.44 3.18
C MET A 243 -1.44 -0.22 2.99
N PHE A 244 -1.29 0.81 3.83
CA PHE A 244 -2.06 2.04 3.71
C PHE A 244 -1.85 2.72 2.34
N PHE A 245 -0.60 2.92 1.92
CA PHE A 245 -0.32 3.56 0.64
C PHE A 245 -0.82 2.74 -0.56
N ILE A 246 -0.65 1.41 -0.55
CA ILE A 246 -1.16 0.54 -1.61
C ILE A 246 -2.68 0.64 -1.70
N LEU A 247 -3.38 0.50 -0.58
CA LEU A 247 -4.85 0.54 -0.56
C LEU A 247 -5.40 1.94 -0.84
N LEU A 248 -4.67 3.00 -0.44
CA LEU A 248 -4.98 4.37 -0.80
C LEU A 248 -4.87 4.59 -2.32
N MET A 249 -3.79 4.10 -2.96
CA MET A 249 -3.62 4.20 -4.41
C MET A 249 -4.71 3.46 -5.17
N LEU A 250 -5.12 2.28 -4.68
CA LEU A 250 -6.28 1.55 -5.23
C LEU A 250 -7.58 2.35 -5.06
N ALA A 251 -7.84 2.92 -3.89
CA ALA A 251 -9.02 3.73 -3.64
C ALA A 251 -9.08 4.96 -4.56
N ILE A 252 -7.97 5.71 -4.68
CA ILE A 252 -7.86 6.86 -5.58
C ILE A 252 -8.04 6.44 -7.03
N SER A 253 -7.44 5.33 -7.45
CA SER A 253 -7.56 4.78 -8.80
C SER A 253 -9.02 4.51 -9.21
N ILE A 254 -9.87 4.08 -8.26
CA ILE A 254 -11.29 3.82 -8.50
C ILE A 254 -12.09 5.11 -8.44
N THR A 255 -11.91 5.91 -7.38
CA THR A 255 -12.70 7.13 -7.15
C THR A 255 -12.36 8.25 -8.12
N SER A 256 -11.15 8.28 -8.68
CA SER A 256 -10.73 9.30 -9.65
C SER A 256 -11.65 9.36 -10.89
N ARG A 257 -12.29 8.27 -11.28
CA ARG A 257 -13.27 8.26 -12.39
C ARG A 257 -14.45 9.19 -12.17
N PHE A 258 -14.79 9.47 -10.94
CA PHE A 258 -15.95 10.24 -10.54
C PHE A 258 -15.60 11.62 -9.98
N THR A 259 -14.38 11.78 -9.47
CA THR A 259 -13.94 12.99 -8.79
C THR A 259 -12.90 13.81 -9.57
N PHE A 260 -12.34 13.26 -10.65
CA PHE A 260 -11.38 13.94 -11.53
C PHE A 260 -11.90 13.98 -12.94
N ASP A 261 -11.55 15.02 -13.67
CA ASP A 261 -11.80 15.08 -15.12
C ASP A 261 -10.62 14.45 -15.86
N TYR A 262 -10.92 13.42 -16.66
CA TYR A 262 -9.90 12.70 -17.44
C TYR A 262 -9.27 13.57 -18.53
N ALA A 263 -10.03 14.55 -19.06
CA ALA A 263 -9.56 15.48 -20.09
C ALA A 263 -8.32 16.25 -19.60
N LEU A 264 -8.30 16.68 -18.31
CA LEU A 264 -7.14 17.34 -17.72
C LEU A 264 -5.83 16.51 -17.75
N ALA A 265 -5.96 15.19 -17.81
CA ALA A 265 -4.83 14.28 -17.84
C ALA A 265 -4.35 13.93 -19.26
N VAL A 266 -5.21 14.03 -20.29
CA VAL A 266 -4.90 13.54 -21.64
C VAL A 266 -5.00 14.60 -22.72
N GLU A 267 -5.90 15.58 -22.59
CA GLU A 267 -6.07 16.63 -23.59
C GLU A 267 -5.01 17.71 -23.50
N ASN A 268 -4.59 18.23 -24.65
CA ASN A 268 -3.60 19.29 -24.73
C ASN A 268 -4.22 20.64 -24.40
N ASN A 269 -3.59 21.37 -23.48
CA ASN A 269 -3.97 22.75 -23.13
C ASN A 269 -2.79 23.69 -23.35
N TYR A 270 -2.65 24.17 -24.58
CA TYR A 270 -1.52 25.02 -24.98
C TYR A 270 -1.43 26.36 -24.24
N SER A 271 -2.51 26.81 -23.59
CA SER A 271 -2.51 28.02 -22.76
C SER A 271 -1.83 27.82 -21.38
N ALA A 272 -1.62 26.56 -20.98
CA ALA A 272 -1.08 26.18 -19.68
C ALA A 272 0.24 25.38 -19.78
N ILE A 273 1.02 25.57 -20.83
CA ILE A 273 2.28 24.84 -21.04
C ILE A 273 3.29 25.19 -19.95
N LEU A 274 3.91 24.13 -19.34
CA LEU A 274 5.02 24.22 -18.38
C LEU A 274 4.76 25.18 -17.19
N GLN A 275 3.52 25.30 -16.77
CA GLN A 275 3.18 26.11 -15.59
C GLN A 275 3.73 25.45 -14.32
N PRO A 276 4.36 26.22 -13.43
CA PRO A 276 4.88 25.71 -12.16
C PRO A 276 3.75 25.26 -11.24
N PRO A 277 4.06 24.47 -10.19
CA PRO A 277 3.11 24.06 -9.17
C PRO A 277 2.33 25.23 -8.59
N SER A 278 0.99 25.11 -8.56
CA SER A 278 0.05 26.14 -8.11
C SER A 278 -1.17 25.50 -7.46
N ALA A 279 -2.10 26.28 -6.91
CA ALA A 279 -3.34 25.75 -6.36
C ALA A 279 -4.19 25.03 -7.42
N ALA A 280 -4.25 25.57 -8.66
CA ALA A 280 -4.97 24.95 -9.77
C ALA A 280 -4.26 23.70 -10.31
N TYR A 281 -2.95 23.72 -10.33
CA TYR A 281 -2.09 22.62 -10.82
C TYR A 281 -1.06 22.25 -9.73
N PRO A 282 -1.40 21.41 -8.75
CA PRO A 282 -0.55 21.15 -7.56
C PRO A 282 0.85 20.64 -7.89
N PHE A 283 0.99 19.90 -9.00
CA PHE A 283 2.27 19.39 -9.51
C PHE A 283 2.72 20.05 -10.80
N GLY A 284 2.10 21.19 -11.16
CA GLY A 284 2.34 21.90 -12.40
C GLY A 284 1.74 21.20 -13.61
N THR A 285 2.09 21.73 -14.81
CA THR A 285 1.65 21.19 -16.09
C THR A 285 2.82 20.76 -16.95
N ASP A 286 2.59 19.81 -17.86
CA ASP A 286 3.62 19.30 -18.76
C ASP A 286 3.81 20.18 -20.03
N ASN A 287 4.63 19.71 -20.95
CA ASN A 287 4.94 20.39 -22.22
C ASN A 287 3.75 20.45 -23.20
N PHE A 288 2.63 19.80 -22.89
CA PHE A 288 1.36 19.88 -23.62
C PHE A 288 0.30 20.64 -22.81
N GLY A 289 0.67 21.17 -21.62
CA GLY A 289 -0.24 21.87 -20.71
C GLY A 289 -1.19 20.92 -19.93
N ARG A 290 -0.90 19.62 -19.92
CA ARG A 290 -1.70 18.63 -19.16
C ARG A 290 -1.34 18.66 -17.68
N ASP A 291 -2.33 18.51 -16.82
CA ASP A 291 -2.13 18.53 -15.37
C ASP A 291 -1.39 17.28 -14.87
N VAL A 292 -0.17 17.48 -14.36
CA VAL A 292 0.70 16.39 -13.87
C VAL A 292 0.08 15.67 -12.68
N PHE A 293 -0.66 16.38 -11.80
CA PHE A 293 -1.34 15.76 -10.66
C PHE A 293 -2.42 14.78 -11.11
N SER A 294 -3.30 15.20 -12.03
CA SER A 294 -4.33 14.32 -12.62
C SER A 294 -3.69 13.14 -13.36
N ARG A 295 -2.59 13.37 -14.10
CA ARG A 295 -1.86 12.30 -14.78
C ARG A 295 -1.29 11.26 -13.79
N ILE A 296 -0.77 11.68 -12.64
CA ILE A 296 -0.26 10.76 -11.60
C ILE A 296 -1.42 9.98 -10.97
N VAL A 297 -2.55 10.64 -10.69
CA VAL A 297 -3.74 10.00 -10.12
C VAL A 297 -4.31 8.92 -11.06
N PHE A 298 -4.52 9.24 -12.34
CA PHE A 298 -4.98 8.26 -13.33
C PHE A 298 -3.92 7.22 -13.67
N GLY A 299 -2.64 7.61 -13.66
CA GLY A 299 -1.51 6.72 -13.90
C GLY A 299 -1.38 5.60 -12.86
N ALA A 300 -1.77 5.88 -11.61
CA ALA A 300 -1.80 4.87 -10.56
C ALA A 300 -2.61 3.63 -10.96
N ARG A 301 -3.72 3.82 -11.69
CA ARG A 301 -4.57 2.72 -12.17
C ARG A 301 -3.82 1.79 -13.12
N ILE A 302 -3.11 2.36 -14.09
CA ILE A 302 -2.38 1.58 -15.10
C ILE A 302 -1.17 0.89 -14.45
N SER A 303 -0.38 1.62 -13.67
CA SER A 303 0.80 1.08 -12.99
C SER A 303 0.45 -0.06 -12.02
N LEU A 304 -0.66 0.07 -11.27
CA LEU A 304 -1.14 -0.99 -10.38
C LEU A 304 -1.69 -2.19 -11.18
N LEU A 305 -2.52 -1.95 -12.21
CA LEU A 305 -3.06 -3.02 -13.04
C LEU A 305 -1.96 -3.86 -13.66
N VAL A 306 -0.96 -3.22 -14.28
CA VAL A 306 0.16 -3.93 -14.90
C VAL A 306 1.01 -4.63 -13.84
N GLY A 307 1.33 -3.97 -12.71
CA GLY A 307 2.09 -4.56 -11.61
C GLY A 307 1.43 -5.81 -11.03
N PHE A 308 0.12 -5.76 -10.77
CA PHE A 308 -0.64 -6.93 -10.29
C PHE A 308 -0.75 -8.03 -11.34
N ALA A 309 -1.11 -7.70 -12.58
CA ALA A 309 -1.28 -8.69 -13.64
C ALA A 309 0.03 -9.38 -13.98
N ALA A 310 1.14 -8.62 -14.14
CA ALA A 310 2.48 -9.16 -14.40
C ALA A 310 3.07 -9.96 -13.24
N THR A 311 2.41 -9.99 -12.09
CA THR A 311 2.80 -10.79 -10.92
C THR A 311 1.87 -11.97 -10.70
N ILE A 312 0.55 -11.78 -10.81
CA ILE A 312 -0.43 -12.83 -10.57
C ILE A 312 -0.39 -13.87 -11.67
N LEU A 313 -0.29 -13.48 -12.95
CA LEU A 313 -0.24 -14.42 -14.07
C LEU A 313 0.94 -15.40 -13.97
N PRO A 314 2.20 -14.94 -13.81
CA PRO A 314 3.32 -15.86 -13.63
C PRO A 314 3.26 -16.61 -12.29
N GLY A 315 2.67 -16.01 -11.25
CA GLY A 315 2.41 -16.65 -9.94
C GLY A 315 1.52 -17.88 -10.08
N VAL A 316 0.43 -17.77 -10.86
CA VAL A 316 -0.50 -18.87 -11.12
C VAL A 316 0.13 -19.89 -12.05
N ILE A 317 0.64 -19.46 -13.21
CA ILE A 317 1.21 -20.39 -14.22
C ILE A 317 2.47 -21.07 -13.67
N GLY A 318 3.42 -20.30 -13.16
CA GLY A 318 4.66 -20.81 -12.59
C GLY A 318 4.39 -21.63 -11.33
N GLY A 319 3.43 -21.17 -10.47
CA GLY A 319 2.99 -21.94 -9.31
C GLY A 319 2.43 -23.31 -9.68
N PHE A 320 1.58 -23.39 -10.69
CA PHE A 320 1.03 -24.64 -11.18
C PHE A 320 2.13 -25.58 -11.74
N LEU A 321 3.00 -25.04 -12.61
CA LEU A 321 4.11 -25.82 -13.19
C LEU A 321 5.09 -26.29 -12.11
N GLY A 322 5.42 -25.41 -11.15
CA GLY A 322 6.29 -25.75 -10.04
C GLY A 322 5.69 -26.77 -9.08
N ALA A 323 4.36 -26.71 -8.86
CA ALA A 323 3.66 -27.71 -8.03
C ALA A 323 3.71 -29.10 -8.65
N ILE A 324 3.47 -29.21 -9.95
CA ILE A 324 3.57 -30.48 -10.69
C ILE A 324 5.02 -30.99 -10.68
N ALA A 325 5.97 -30.13 -10.98
CA ALA A 325 7.39 -30.48 -10.99
C ALA A 325 7.88 -30.98 -9.62
N GLY A 326 7.44 -30.32 -8.52
CA GLY A 326 7.88 -30.71 -7.17
C GLY A 326 7.20 -31.91 -6.57
N TYR A 327 6.05 -32.35 -7.10
CA TYR A 327 5.29 -33.46 -6.51
C TYR A 327 5.39 -34.75 -7.26
N TYR A 328 5.41 -34.74 -8.62
CA TYR A 328 5.43 -35.92 -9.45
C TYR A 328 6.88 -36.45 -9.64
N SER A 329 7.06 -37.32 -10.60
CA SER A 329 8.33 -38.03 -10.83
C SER A 329 9.48 -37.13 -11.27
N ASN A 330 10.73 -37.57 -11.05
CA ASN A 330 11.92 -36.87 -11.49
C ASN A 330 11.94 -36.59 -13.02
N HIS A 331 11.27 -37.41 -13.82
CA HIS A 331 11.16 -37.17 -15.27
C HIS A 331 10.31 -35.95 -15.59
N VAL A 332 9.15 -35.81 -14.91
CA VAL A 332 8.27 -34.64 -15.06
C VAL A 332 8.98 -33.38 -14.60
N ASP A 333 9.62 -33.45 -13.45
CA ASP A 333 10.44 -32.36 -12.91
C ASP A 333 11.51 -31.91 -13.91
N ASN A 334 12.32 -32.84 -14.41
CA ASN A 334 13.38 -32.53 -15.36
C ASN A 334 12.85 -31.85 -16.64
N TRP A 335 11.76 -32.34 -17.22
CA TRP A 335 11.19 -31.75 -18.43
C TRP A 335 10.70 -30.35 -18.23
N ILE A 336 9.90 -30.14 -17.19
CA ILE A 336 9.34 -28.80 -16.86
C ILE A 336 10.47 -27.82 -16.55
N MET A 337 11.40 -28.21 -15.68
CA MET A 337 12.47 -27.31 -15.27
C MET A 337 13.45 -27.00 -16.39
N ARG A 338 13.78 -27.92 -17.27
CA ARG A 338 14.65 -27.64 -18.45
C ARG A 338 14.00 -26.64 -19.40
N LEU A 339 12.68 -26.78 -19.67
CA LEU A 339 11.96 -25.79 -20.49
C LEU A 339 12.01 -24.40 -19.87
N LEU A 340 11.78 -24.34 -18.56
CA LEU A 340 11.84 -23.08 -17.83
C LEU A 340 13.26 -22.52 -17.70
N ASP A 341 14.29 -23.38 -17.69
CA ASP A 341 15.68 -22.94 -17.66
C ASP A 341 16.09 -22.28 -18.99
N ILE A 342 15.56 -22.74 -20.14
CA ILE A 342 15.72 -22.04 -21.42
C ILE A 342 15.17 -20.64 -21.37
N LEU A 343 13.95 -20.46 -20.84
CA LEU A 343 13.37 -19.13 -20.67
C LEU A 343 14.18 -18.25 -19.68
N TYR A 344 14.67 -18.84 -18.60
CA TYR A 344 15.43 -18.16 -17.58
C TYR A 344 16.84 -17.74 -18.02
N SER A 345 17.40 -18.40 -19.06
CA SER A 345 18.72 -18.05 -19.61
C SER A 345 18.71 -16.68 -20.32
N ILE A 346 17.54 -16.21 -20.73
CA ILE A 346 17.37 -14.90 -21.37
C ILE A 346 17.12 -13.85 -20.26
N PRO A 347 17.91 -12.76 -20.18
CA PRO A 347 17.62 -11.66 -19.26
C PRO A 347 16.19 -11.15 -19.43
N GLY A 348 15.41 -11.11 -18.34
CA GLY A 348 13.96 -10.84 -18.40
C GLY A 348 13.59 -9.54 -19.12
N ILE A 349 14.38 -8.47 -18.94
CA ILE A 349 14.12 -7.21 -19.64
C ILE A 349 14.38 -7.31 -21.16
N LEU A 350 15.39 -8.07 -21.59
CA LEU A 350 15.67 -8.29 -23.01
C LEU A 350 14.58 -9.16 -23.65
N LEU A 351 14.09 -10.17 -22.93
CA LEU A 351 12.96 -10.97 -23.37
C LEU A 351 11.70 -10.12 -23.53
N ALA A 352 11.43 -9.24 -22.58
CA ALA A 352 10.29 -8.32 -22.65
C ALA A 352 10.40 -7.37 -23.84
N ILE A 353 11.58 -6.79 -24.10
CA ILE A 353 11.83 -5.93 -25.26
C ILE A 353 11.61 -6.73 -26.56
N ALA A 354 12.12 -7.96 -26.67
CA ALA A 354 11.95 -8.79 -27.86
C ALA A 354 10.46 -9.11 -28.14
N ILE A 355 9.68 -9.44 -27.09
CA ILE A 355 8.24 -9.71 -27.22
C ILE A 355 7.50 -8.44 -27.67
N ILE A 356 7.78 -7.30 -27.06
CA ILE A 356 7.13 -6.03 -27.40
C ILE A 356 7.52 -5.57 -28.82
N ALA A 357 8.78 -5.76 -29.22
CA ALA A 357 9.22 -5.44 -30.58
C ALA A 357 8.53 -6.31 -31.64
N ALA A 358 8.22 -7.57 -31.33
CA ALA A 358 7.54 -8.49 -32.25
C ALA A 358 6.03 -8.25 -32.33
N PHE A 359 5.38 -7.91 -31.22
CA PHE A 359 3.90 -7.81 -31.12
C PHE A 359 3.37 -6.38 -31.01
N GLY A 360 4.23 -5.38 -30.87
CA GLY A 360 3.88 -3.99 -30.70
C GLY A 360 3.74 -3.55 -29.25
N ALA A 361 3.94 -2.24 -29.01
CA ALA A 361 3.87 -1.64 -27.68
C ALA A 361 2.41 -1.31 -27.30
N ASN A 362 1.86 -2.06 -26.37
CA ASN A 362 0.58 -1.81 -25.72
C ASN A 362 0.54 -2.46 -24.34
N THR A 363 -0.47 -2.09 -23.53
CA THR A 363 -0.60 -2.55 -22.15
C THR A 363 -0.68 -4.09 -22.03
N VAL A 364 -1.38 -4.77 -22.94
CA VAL A 364 -1.56 -6.24 -22.90
C VAL A 364 -0.25 -6.94 -23.21
N ASN A 365 0.43 -6.54 -24.29
CA ASN A 365 1.72 -7.12 -24.67
C ASN A 365 2.79 -6.88 -23.61
N LEU A 366 2.75 -5.72 -22.93
CA LEU A 366 3.62 -5.42 -21.80
C LEU A 366 3.38 -6.39 -20.63
N ILE A 367 2.12 -6.63 -20.25
CA ILE A 367 1.77 -7.60 -19.21
C ILE A 367 2.28 -9.02 -19.58
N ILE A 368 2.02 -9.46 -20.81
CA ILE A 368 2.47 -10.78 -21.30
C ILE A 368 3.99 -10.87 -21.24
N ALA A 369 4.69 -9.87 -21.76
CA ALA A 369 6.15 -9.85 -21.83
C ALA A 369 6.81 -9.95 -20.44
N LEU A 370 6.33 -9.16 -19.48
CA LEU A 370 6.80 -9.21 -18.09
C LEU A 370 6.43 -10.53 -17.40
N SER A 371 5.23 -11.06 -17.68
CA SER A 371 4.76 -12.32 -17.10
C SER A 371 5.59 -13.51 -17.55
N VAL A 372 5.88 -13.63 -18.85
CA VAL A 372 6.67 -14.75 -19.41
C VAL A 372 8.05 -14.83 -18.75
N GLY A 373 8.74 -13.69 -18.62
CA GLY A 373 10.05 -13.63 -17.98
C GLY A 373 10.05 -14.01 -16.48
N ALA A 374 8.89 -13.85 -15.79
CA ALA A 374 8.78 -14.14 -14.38
C ALA A 374 8.37 -15.61 -14.07
N ILE A 375 7.73 -16.33 -14.99
CA ILE A 375 7.25 -17.73 -14.79
C ILE A 375 8.31 -18.64 -14.19
N PRO A 376 9.56 -18.71 -14.68
CA PRO A 376 10.56 -19.64 -14.16
C PRO A 376 10.87 -19.41 -12.67
N THR A 377 10.90 -18.16 -12.25
CA THR A 377 11.25 -17.82 -10.86
C THR A 377 10.14 -18.23 -9.89
N TYR A 378 8.87 -18.12 -10.29
CA TYR A 378 7.71 -18.59 -9.52
C TYR A 378 7.66 -20.11 -9.46
N ALA A 379 7.90 -20.79 -10.59
CA ALA A 379 7.92 -22.26 -10.66
C ALA A 379 8.99 -22.85 -9.73
N ARG A 380 10.20 -22.31 -9.74
CA ARG A 380 11.28 -22.76 -8.83
C ARG A 380 10.90 -22.55 -7.36
N THR A 381 10.28 -21.43 -7.02
CA THR A 381 9.85 -21.18 -5.65
C THR A 381 8.78 -22.16 -5.20
N MET A 382 7.76 -22.39 -6.02
CA MET A 382 6.69 -23.34 -5.70
C MET A 382 7.20 -24.75 -5.61
N ARG A 383 8.05 -25.18 -6.59
CA ARG A 383 8.70 -26.49 -6.59
C ARG A 383 9.44 -26.77 -5.28
N ALA A 384 10.27 -25.80 -4.83
CA ALA A 384 11.02 -25.97 -3.58
C ALA A 384 10.11 -26.15 -2.35
N ASN A 385 9.03 -25.37 -2.27
CA ASN A 385 8.08 -25.47 -1.17
C ASN A 385 7.27 -26.77 -1.24
N VAL A 386 6.84 -27.21 -2.41
CA VAL A 386 6.12 -28.46 -2.60
C VAL A 386 6.99 -29.66 -2.23
N LEU A 387 8.25 -29.68 -2.64
CA LEU A 387 9.21 -30.72 -2.24
C LEU A 387 9.35 -30.79 -0.70
N MET A 388 9.40 -29.67 -0.04
CA MET A 388 9.48 -29.62 1.43
C MET A 388 8.19 -30.14 2.09
N VAL A 389 7.03 -29.64 1.66
CA VAL A 389 5.73 -29.99 2.25
C VAL A 389 5.33 -31.42 1.96
N SER A 390 5.72 -31.98 0.81
CA SER A 390 5.42 -33.36 0.42
C SER A 390 6.06 -34.40 1.33
N ASN A 391 7.05 -34.03 2.15
CA ASN A 391 7.69 -34.90 3.13
C ASN A 391 7.08 -34.80 4.54
N TYR A 392 5.96 -34.12 4.72
CA TYR A 392 5.30 -34.06 6.02
C TYR A 392 4.36 -35.22 6.25
N ASP A 393 4.26 -35.71 7.50
CA ASP A 393 3.49 -36.88 7.93
C ASP A 393 2.00 -36.85 7.49
N PHE A 394 1.39 -35.68 7.38
CA PHE A 394 0.01 -35.57 6.93
C PHE A 394 -0.17 -36.00 5.45
N VAL A 395 0.87 -35.84 4.63
CA VAL A 395 0.86 -36.27 3.22
C VAL A 395 0.90 -37.79 3.13
N ASP A 396 1.74 -38.43 3.96
CA ASP A 396 1.80 -39.90 4.01
C ASP A 396 0.52 -40.49 4.61
N SER A 397 -0.08 -39.81 5.58
CA SER A 397 -1.40 -40.19 6.11
C SER A 397 -2.50 -40.13 5.03
N ALA A 398 -2.50 -39.07 4.19
CA ALA A 398 -3.46 -38.97 3.09
C ALA A 398 -3.27 -40.06 2.03
N LYS A 399 -2.01 -40.43 1.72
CA LYS A 399 -1.70 -41.57 0.83
C LYS A 399 -2.20 -42.90 1.42
N ALA A 400 -1.98 -43.11 2.71
CA ALA A 400 -2.44 -44.33 3.42
C ALA A 400 -3.98 -44.45 3.44
N LEU A 401 -4.70 -43.34 3.45
CA LEU A 401 -6.15 -43.27 3.33
C LEU A 401 -6.66 -43.50 1.90
N GLY A 402 -5.76 -43.64 0.90
CA GLY A 402 -6.15 -43.91 -0.49
C GLY A 402 -6.54 -42.66 -1.28
N GLU A 403 -6.20 -41.44 -0.82
CA GLU A 403 -6.43 -40.24 -1.61
C GLU A 403 -5.59 -40.24 -2.92
N SER A 404 -6.18 -39.73 -4.00
CA SER A 404 -5.47 -39.62 -5.28
C SER A 404 -4.35 -38.59 -5.20
N ASN A 405 -3.25 -38.80 -5.96
CA ASN A 405 -2.13 -37.86 -6.02
C ASN A 405 -2.55 -36.43 -6.38
N PHE A 406 -3.53 -36.28 -7.28
CA PHE A 406 -4.08 -34.98 -7.64
C PHE A 406 -4.79 -34.30 -6.46
N ALA A 407 -5.59 -35.06 -5.71
CA ALA A 407 -6.28 -34.54 -4.52
C ALA A 407 -5.28 -34.15 -3.43
N ILE A 408 -4.29 -34.98 -3.16
CA ILE A 408 -3.22 -34.70 -2.20
C ILE A 408 -2.47 -33.43 -2.60
N LEU A 409 -2.05 -33.32 -3.87
CA LEU A 409 -1.32 -32.15 -4.35
C LEU A 409 -2.13 -30.86 -4.17
N PHE A 410 -3.34 -30.80 -4.71
CA PHE A 410 -4.10 -29.54 -4.76
C PHE A 410 -4.91 -29.22 -3.49
N LYS A 411 -5.30 -30.22 -2.68
CA LYS A 411 -6.05 -29.98 -1.44
C LYS A 411 -5.19 -29.92 -0.19
N GLN A 412 -4.01 -30.58 -0.20
CA GLN A 412 -3.15 -30.71 0.97
C GLN A 412 -1.82 -29.96 0.78
N VAL A 413 -1.05 -30.27 -0.27
CA VAL A 413 0.32 -29.77 -0.44
C VAL A 413 0.35 -28.32 -0.92
N VAL A 414 -0.35 -27.99 -2.00
CA VAL A 414 -0.36 -26.62 -2.57
C VAL A 414 -0.83 -25.57 -1.56
N PRO A 415 -1.96 -25.74 -0.84
CA PRO A 415 -2.39 -24.72 0.13
C PRO A 415 -1.36 -24.46 1.24
N ASN A 416 -0.64 -25.50 1.68
CA ASN A 416 0.41 -25.38 2.68
C ASN A 416 1.72 -24.83 2.14
N SER A 417 1.88 -24.77 0.80
CA SER A 417 3.05 -24.23 0.09
C SER A 417 2.85 -22.76 -0.36
N LEU A 418 1.67 -22.15 -0.14
CA LEU A 418 1.32 -20.82 -0.66
C LEU A 418 1.99 -19.65 0.09
N ALA A 419 2.28 -19.78 1.38
CA ALA A 419 2.78 -18.66 2.18
C ALA A 419 4.04 -18.01 1.58
N PRO A 420 5.11 -18.73 1.19
CA PRO A 420 6.26 -18.12 0.53
C PRO A 420 5.94 -17.53 -0.86
N MET A 421 4.94 -18.07 -1.56
CA MET A 421 4.50 -17.54 -2.86
C MET A 421 3.81 -16.18 -2.69
N ILE A 422 2.97 -16.01 -1.66
CA ILE A 422 2.30 -14.74 -1.35
C ILE A 422 3.34 -13.67 -1.03
N VAL A 423 4.30 -13.96 -0.16
CA VAL A 423 5.39 -13.05 0.19
C VAL A 423 6.19 -12.67 -1.05
N LYS A 424 6.59 -13.65 -1.86
CA LYS A 424 7.29 -13.40 -3.11
C LYS A 424 6.49 -12.52 -4.05
N SER A 425 5.21 -12.80 -4.24
CA SER A 425 4.33 -12.00 -5.11
C SER A 425 4.28 -10.55 -4.66
N THR A 426 4.14 -10.28 -3.37
CA THR A 426 4.08 -8.91 -2.85
C THR A 426 5.36 -8.14 -3.17
N LEU A 427 6.53 -8.74 -2.96
CA LEU A 427 7.82 -8.11 -3.29
C LEU A 427 8.02 -7.95 -4.81
N THR A 428 7.54 -8.90 -5.62
CA THR A 428 7.69 -8.87 -7.07
C THR A 428 6.82 -7.80 -7.72
N ILE A 429 5.66 -7.43 -7.15
CA ILE A 429 4.82 -6.34 -7.67
C ILE A 429 5.62 -5.03 -7.74
N GLY A 430 6.39 -4.68 -6.71
CA GLY A 430 7.26 -3.51 -6.73
C GLY A 430 8.26 -3.54 -7.90
N GLY A 431 8.91 -4.69 -8.12
CA GLY A 431 9.80 -4.92 -9.27
C GLY A 431 9.09 -4.80 -10.61
N ALA A 432 7.86 -5.33 -10.74
CA ALA A 432 7.05 -5.22 -11.94
C ALA A 432 6.66 -3.77 -12.26
N VAL A 433 6.37 -2.95 -11.25
CA VAL A 433 6.11 -1.50 -11.43
C VAL A 433 7.35 -0.79 -11.97
N ILE A 434 8.54 -1.08 -11.42
CA ILE A 434 9.80 -0.53 -11.93
C ILE A 434 10.03 -0.95 -13.39
N ALA A 435 9.87 -2.24 -13.71
CA ALA A 435 10.07 -2.76 -15.05
C ALA A 435 9.08 -2.15 -16.06
N THR A 436 7.81 -2.00 -15.67
CA THR A 436 6.78 -1.30 -16.45
C THR A 436 7.18 0.13 -16.75
N SER A 437 7.56 0.90 -15.70
CA SER A 437 7.95 2.29 -15.86
C SER A 437 9.23 2.45 -16.68
N SER A 438 10.18 1.51 -16.56
CA SER A 438 11.41 1.50 -17.38
C SER A 438 11.13 1.26 -18.85
N LEU A 439 10.27 0.28 -19.17
CA LEU A 439 9.88 -0.02 -20.57
C LEU A 439 9.04 1.13 -21.16
N SER A 440 8.14 1.73 -20.39
CA SER A 440 7.37 2.91 -20.80
C SER A 440 8.29 4.14 -21.02
N TYR A 441 9.27 4.33 -20.16
CA TYR A 441 10.29 5.37 -20.32
C TYR A 441 11.07 5.22 -21.67
N LEU A 442 11.39 3.98 -22.04
CA LEU A 442 12.03 3.67 -23.33
C LEU A 442 11.04 3.80 -24.52
N GLY A 443 9.75 3.94 -24.27
CA GLY A 443 8.70 4.00 -25.30
C GLY A 443 8.22 2.62 -25.78
N LEU A 444 8.56 1.58 -25.03
CA LEU A 444 8.18 0.18 -25.30
C LEU A 444 7.07 -0.32 -24.34
N GLY A 445 6.52 0.56 -23.52
CA GLY A 445 5.48 0.20 -22.55
C GLY A 445 4.06 0.53 -23.03
N VAL A 446 3.37 1.31 -22.23
CA VAL A 446 2.02 1.79 -22.48
C VAL A 446 2.06 2.91 -23.54
N GLU A 447 0.97 3.06 -24.30
CA GLU A 447 0.85 4.10 -25.32
C GLU A 447 1.10 5.51 -24.75
N PRO A 448 1.81 6.42 -25.47
CA PRO A 448 2.28 7.69 -24.93
C PRO A 448 1.21 8.66 -24.43
N HIS A 449 -0.02 8.58 -24.99
CA HIS A 449 -1.14 9.43 -24.59
C HIS A 449 -1.79 8.98 -23.28
N ILE A 450 -1.66 7.68 -22.94
CA ILE A 450 -2.22 7.14 -21.70
C ILE A 450 -1.33 7.59 -20.52
N PRO A 451 -1.93 8.17 -19.46
CA PRO A 451 -1.17 8.52 -18.27
C PRO A 451 -0.67 7.24 -17.58
N GLU A 452 0.65 7.02 -17.62
CA GLU A 452 1.40 6.00 -16.90
C GLU A 452 2.67 6.65 -16.36
N TRP A 453 3.11 6.27 -15.18
CA TRP A 453 4.16 6.99 -14.46
C TRP A 453 5.51 7.00 -15.19
N GLY A 454 5.88 5.94 -15.90
CA GLY A 454 7.08 5.87 -16.72
C GLY A 454 7.01 6.81 -17.94
N ASN A 455 5.83 6.90 -18.60
CA ASN A 455 5.59 7.84 -19.67
C ASN A 455 5.67 9.30 -19.19
N ILE A 456 5.11 9.60 -18.00
CA ILE A 456 5.17 10.93 -17.40
C ILE A 456 6.64 11.28 -17.08
N LEU A 457 7.38 10.34 -16.49
CA LEU A 457 8.78 10.49 -16.14
C LEU A 457 9.65 10.72 -17.39
N LYS A 458 9.38 10.02 -18.50
CA LYS A 458 10.06 10.24 -19.79
C LYS A 458 9.93 11.67 -20.27
N VAL A 459 8.71 12.21 -20.26
CA VAL A 459 8.47 13.62 -20.63
C VAL A 459 9.18 14.54 -19.65
N GLY A 460 9.06 14.30 -18.35
CA GLY A 460 9.68 15.12 -17.32
C GLY A 460 11.21 15.14 -17.35
N SER A 461 11.84 14.04 -17.76
CA SER A 461 13.30 13.94 -17.82
C SER A 461 13.94 14.91 -18.80
N ALA A 462 13.23 15.28 -19.88
CA ALA A 462 13.70 16.26 -20.85
C ALA A 462 13.74 17.70 -20.27
N TYR A 463 13.06 17.95 -19.17
CA TYR A 463 12.91 19.27 -18.53
C TYR A 463 13.53 19.32 -17.12
N LEU A 464 14.44 18.41 -16.78
CA LEU A 464 15.02 18.30 -15.43
C LEU A 464 15.69 19.58 -14.94
N GLU A 465 16.34 20.31 -15.84
CA GLU A 465 17.07 21.55 -15.50
C GLU A 465 16.15 22.76 -15.36
N THR A 466 15.03 22.78 -16.09
CA THR A 466 14.12 23.94 -16.14
C THR A 466 12.88 23.75 -15.30
N ASN A 467 12.26 22.57 -15.35
CA ASN A 467 10.99 22.22 -14.73
C ASN A 467 11.08 20.86 -14.02
N SER A 468 11.98 20.74 -13.05
CA SER A 468 12.34 19.49 -12.36
C SER A 468 11.12 18.78 -11.73
N TYR A 469 10.06 19.50 -11.36
CA TYR A 469 8.82 18.95 -10.82
C TYR A 469 8.19 17.89 -11.73
N LEU A 470 8.35 18.02 -13.06
CA LEU A 470 7.82 17.07 -14.06
C LEU A 470 8.40 15.66 -13.92
N ALA A 471 9.64 15.53 -13.45
CA ALA A 471 10.30 14.26 -13.22
C ALA A 471 10.22 13.84 -11.74
N ILE A 472 10.31 14.77 -10.80
CA ILE A 472 10.33 14.48 -9.36
C ILE A 472 9.02 13.84 -8.90
N PHE A 473 7.85 14.40 -9.24
CA PHE A 473 6.59 13.89 -8.74
C PHE A 473 6.24 12.47 -9.24
N PRO A 474 6.35 12.13 -10.55
CA PRO A 474 6.12 10.75 -10.99
C PRO A 474 7.20 9.80 -10.46
N GLY A 475 8.46 10.24 -10.36
CA GLY A 475 9.52 9.45 -9.73
C GLY A 475 9.23 9.12 -8.27
N LEU A 476 8.75 10.09 -7.48
CA LEU A 476 8.33 9.88 -6.10
C LEU A 476 7.13 8.91 -6.01
N ALA A 477 6.16 9.00 -6.93
CA ALA A 477 5.01 8.09 -6.95
C ALA A 477 5.47 6.63 -7.14
N ILE A 478 6.40 6.38 -8.09
CA ILE A 478 7.00 5.06 -8.31
C ILE A 478 7.73 4.58 -7.06
N ILE A 479 8.63 5.39 -6.49
CA ILE A 479 9.41 5.04 -5.30
C ILE A 479 8.50 4.71 -4.12
N LEU A 480 7.49 5.55 -3.83
CA LEU A 480 6.56 5.34 -2.72
C LEU A 480 5.77 4.05 -2.88
N LEU A 481 5.31 3.72 -4.09
CA LEU A 481 4.58 2.49 -4.33
C LEU A 481 5.47 1.26 -4.16
N VAL A 482 6.69 1.29 -4.70
CA VAL A 482 7.67 0.19 -4.58
C VAL A 482 8.06 -0.05 -3.13
N LEU A 483 8.37 1.01 -2.38
CA LEU A 483 8.66 0.91 -0.94
C LEU A 483 7.47 0.35 -0.17
N SER A 484 6.26 0.73 -0.55
CA SER A 484 5.03 0.25 0.10
C SER A 484 4.85 -1.25 -0.08
N PHE A 485 5.10 -1.79 -1.29
CA PHE A 485 5.06 -3.23 -1.53
C PHE A 485 6.18 -3.97 -0.79
N ASN A 486 7.38 -3.42 -0.70
CA ASN A 486 8.47 -4.01 0.08
C ASN A 486 8.13 -4.05 1.57
N PHE A 487 7.64 -2.95 2.16
CA PHE A 487 7.24 -2.91 3.56
C PHE A 487 6.10 -3.88 3.89
N LEU A 488 5.12 -4.00 3.00
CA LEU A 488 4.03 -4.97 3.16
C LEU A 488 4.55 -6.40 3.00
N GLY A 489 5.43 -6.66 2.02
CA GLY A 489 6.03 -7.96 1.79
C GLY A 489 6.85 -8.47 2.98
N ASP A 490 7.67 -7.60 3.58
CA ASP A 490 8.43 -7.91 4.79
C ASP A 490 7.49 -8.21 5.98
N GLY A 491 6.44 -7.39 6.17
CA GLY A 491 5.45 -7.63 7.21
C GLY A 491 4.66 -8.92 7.02
N LEU A 492 4.32 -9.29 5.77
CA LEU A 492 3.68 -10.57 5.45
C LEU A 492 4.62 -11.75 5.70
N ARG A 493 5.91 -11.62 5.36
CA ARG A 493 6.92 -12.61 5.66
C ARG A 493 6.99 -12.90 7.15
N ASP A 494 7.11 -11.85 7.98
CA ASP A 494 7.16 -11.99 9.45
C ASP A 494 5.87 -12.60 10.02
N ALA A 495 4.72 -12.24 9.44
CA ALA A 495 3.42 -12.75 9.90
C ALA A 495 3.15 -14.22 9.52
N LEU A 496 3.70 -14.67 8.39
CA LEU A 496 3.49 -16.01 7.85
C LEU A 496 4.63 -16.99 8.17
N ASP A 497 5.71 -16.53 8.82
CA ASP A 497 6.82 -17.41 9.25
C ASP A 497 6.41 -18.24 10.48
N PRO A 498 6.31 -19.58 10.37
CA PRO A 498 5.94 -20.44 11.48
C PRO A 498 7.03 -20.58 12.55
N LYS A 499 8.25 -20.10 12.30
CA LYS A 499 9.37 -20.19 13.25
C LYS A 499 9.38 -19.04 14.27
N LEU A 500 8.52 -18.05 14.14
CA LEU A 500 8.42 -16.89 15.02
C LEU A 500 7.28 -17.01 16.06
N ASP A 501 6.69 -18.20 16.17
CA ASP A 501 5.68 -18.56 17.19
C ASP A 501 6.29 -19.17 18.44
#